data_6ee020547c90dbb8c210faa26f5465b8
#
_entry.id   6ee020547c90dbb8c210faa26f5465b8
#
_cell.length_a   1.000
_cell.length_b   1.000
_cell.length_c   1.000
_cell.angle_alpha   90.00
_cell.angle_beta   90.00
_cell.angle_gamma   90.00
#
_symmetry.space_group_name_H-M   'P 1'
#
loop_
_entity.id
_entity.type
_entity.pdbx_description
1 polymer ?
#
loop_
_entity_poly.entity_id
_entity_poly.type
_entity_poly.pdbx_seq_one_letter_code
_entity_poly.pdbx_strand_id
1 'polypeptide(L)'
;EDNMPAYRSRTTTHGRNMAGARGLWRATGMKDGDFGKPLIAVVNSFTQFVPGHVHLKDLGQLVAREIEKAGGVAKEFNTIAVDDGIAMGHGGMLYSLPSRELIADSVEYMVNAHTADALVCISNCDKITPGMLMAALRLNIPTVFVSGGPMEAGKAVVVDGVVRAPTDLITAISASAS
;
A
#
# COMPACT_ATOMS: atom_id res chain seq x y z
N GLU A 1 0.59 6.37 -37.15
CA GLU A 1 -0.42 6.81 -36.16
C GLU A 1 -0.33 5.86 -34.99
N ASP A 2 0.02 6.40 -33.81
CA ASP A 2 0.16 5.66 -32.55
C ASP A 2 -1.21 5.10 -32.13
N ASN A 3 -1.41 3.81 -32.36
CA ASN A 3 -2.63 3.10 -31.98
C ASN A 3 -2.63 2.73 -30.46
N MET A 4 -1.92 3.53 -29.66
CA MET A 4 -1.81 3.30 -28.21
C MET A 4 -3.00 3.94 -27.47
N PRO A 5 -3.51 3.29 -26.42
CA PRO A 5 -4.53 3.87 -25.56
C PRO A 5 -4.09 5.24 -25.00
N ALA A 6 -5.05 6.12 -24.77
CA ALA A 6 -4.80 7.45 -24.22
C ALA A 6 -4.53 7.38 -22.71
N TYR A 7 -3.41 6.77 -22.33
CA TYR A 7 -3.00 6.69 -20.92
C TYR A 7 -2.68 8.07 -20.34
N ARG A 8 -3.04 8.31 -19.08
CA ARG A 8 -2.70 9.53 -18.32
C ARG A 8 -1.19 9.71 -18.26
N SER A 9 -0.43 8.62 -18.11
CA SER A 9 1.03 8.60 -18.02
C SER A 9 1.74 9.16 -19.26
N ARG A 10 1.06 9.26 -20.40
CA ARG A 10 1.61 9.93 -21.58
C ARG A 10 2.04 11.37 -21.30
N THR A 11 1.42 12.03 -20.33
CA THR A 11 1.81 13.36 -19.86
C THR A 11 3.28 13.46 -19.48
N THR A 12 3.84 12.42 -18.89
CA THR A 12 5.26 12.41 -18.44
C THR A 12 6.16 11.50 -19.27
N THR A 13 5.59 10.64 -20.12
CA THR A 13 6.34 9.63 -20.86
C THR A 13 6.50 9.98 -22.34
N HIS A 14 5.76 10.94 -22.89
CA HIS A 14 5.73 11.29 -24.29
C HIS A 14 5.98 12.79 -24.53
N GLY A 15 6.39 13.11 -25.75
CA GLY A 15 6.63 14.47 -26.17
C GLY A 15 8.05 14.98 -25.91
N ARG A 16 8.52 15.89 -26.79
CA ARG A 16 9.88 16.44 -26.73
C ARG A 16 10.14 17.22 -25.43
N ASN A 17 9.14 17.93 -24.96
CA ASN A 17 9.19 18.71 -23.70
C ASN A 17 9.31 17.86 -22.45
N MET A 18 8.98 16.56 -22.52
CA MET A 18 9.07 15.60 -21.42
C MET A 18 10.35 14.74 -21.45
N ALA A 19 11.37 15.17 -22.19
CA ALA A 19 12.66 14.47 -22.23
C ALA A 19 13.31 14.36 -20.84
N GLY A 20 13.22 15.40 -20.02
CA GLY A 20 13.69 15.40 -18.63
C GLY A 20 12.95 14.38 -17.76
N ALA A 21 11.62 14.36 -17.85
CA ALA A 21 10.80 13.39 -17.11
C ALA A 21 11.15 11.94 -17.50
N ARG A 22 11.33 11.66 -18.80
CA ARG A 22 11.78 10.33 -19.27
C ARG A 22 13.17 9.97 -18.74
N GLY A 23 14.08 10.93 -18.66
CA GLY A 23 15.39 10.72 -18.04
C GLY A 23 15.27 10.29 -16.59
N LEU A 24 14.39 10.93 -15.81
CA LEU A 24 14.12 10.58 -14.43
C LEU A 24 13.43 9.21 -14.31
N TRP A 25 12.47 8.91 -15.17
CA TRP A 25 11.85 7.58 -15.22
C TRP A 25 12.89 6.48 -15.51
N ARG A 26 13.84 6.71 -16.43
CA ARG A 26 14.95 5.77 -16.68
C ARG A 26 15.82 5.58 -15.43
N ALA A 27 16.10 6.63 -14.70
CA ALA A 27 16.86 6.55 -13.45
C ALA A 27 16.15 5.72 -12.38
N THR A 28 14.82 5.57 -12.46
CA THR A 28 14.04 4.64 -11.60
C THR A 28 13.94 3.22 -12.16
N GLY A 29 14.64 2.91 -13.26
CA GLY A 29 14.72 1.57 -13.84
C GLY A 29 13.84 1.33 -15.07
N MET A 30 13.07 2.31 -15.56
CA MET A 30 12.31 2.15 -16.80
C MET A 30 13.24 2.05 -18.02
N LYS A 31 12.92 1.14 -18.91
CA LYS A 31 13.62 0.91 -20.17
C LYS A 31 12.84 1.52 -21.35
N ASP A 32 13.47 1.60 -22.51
CA ASP A 32 12.83 2.18 -23.71
C ASP A 32 11.51 1.50 -24.09
N GLY A 33 11.46 0.17 -23.96
CA GLY A 33 10.23 -0.60 -24.22
C GLY A 33 9.11 -0.44 -23.18
N ASP A 34 9.34 0.30 -22.10
CA ASP A 34 8.34 0.56 -21.08
C ASP A 34 7.54 1.84 -21.32
N PHE A 35 8.11 2.78 -22.12
CA PHE A 35 7.40 4.00 -22.49
C PHE A 35 6.30 3.67 -23.51
N GLY A 36 5.07 3.66 -23.08
CA GLY A 36 3.92 3.26 -23.90
C GLY A 36 3.08 2.18 -23.25
N LYS A 37 3.62 1.52 -22.22
CA LYS A 37 2.85 0.63 -21.35
C LYS A 37 2.08 1.44 -20.30
N PRO A 38 0.98 0.92 -19.76
CA PRO A 38 0.29 1.57 -18.65
C PRO A 38 1.19 1.62 -17.41
N LEU A 39 1.21 2.78 -16.76
CA LEU A 39 1.92 3.00 -15.50
C LEU A 39 0.98 2.70 -14.33
N ILE A 40 1.25 1.66 -13.60
CA ILE A 40 0.44 1.20 -12.47
C ILE A 40 1.11 1.60 -11.16
N ALA A 41 0.47 2.48 -10.41
CA ALA A 41 0.92 2.83 -9.07
C ALA A 41 0.56 1.69 -8.10
N VAL A 42 1.51 1.26 -7.30
CA VAL A 42 1.30 0.31 -6.20
C VAL A 42 1.51 1.05 -4.90
N VAL A 43 0.43 1.35 -4.19
CA VAL A 43 0.53 1.91 -2.86
C VAL A 43 0.54 0.81 -1.82
N ASN A 44 1.64 0.70 -1.08
CA ASN A 44 1.82 -0.25 -0.01
C ASN A 44 1.69 0.45 1.35
N SER A 45 1.33 -0.29 2.37
CA SER A 45 1.31 0.15 3.76
C SER A 45 2.23 -0.69 4.65
N PHE A 46 3.29 -1.25 4.07
CA PHE A 46 4.31 -1.97 4.81
C PHE A 46 4.88 -1.10 5.94
N THR A 47 4.99 -1.71 7.10
CA THR A 47 5.72 -1.15 8.25
C THR A 47 6.08 -2.25 9.23
N GLN A 48 7.14 -2.05 10.01
CA GLN A 48 7.50 -2.93 11.12
C GLN A 48 6.76 -2.57 12.42
N PHE A 49 6.02 -1.47 12.44
CA PHE A 49 5.22 -1.04 13.59
C PHE A 49 3.86 -1.73 13.68
N VAL A 50 3.38 -2.36 12.63
CA VAL A 50 2.06 -3.01 12.58
C VAL A 50 2.25 -4.49 12.27
N PRO A 51 1.93 -5.41 13.19
CA PRO A 51 2.15 -6.86 12.99
C PRO A 51 1.51 -7.40 11.71
N GLY A 52 0.30 -6.99 11.40
CA GLY A 52 -0.40 -7.37 10.17
C GLY A 52 0.16 -6.76 8.88
N HIS A 53 1.20 -5.92 8.95
CA HIS A 53 1.79 -5.22 7.80
C HIS A 53 3.24 -5.62 7.50
N VAL A 54 3.90 -6.38 8.37
CA VAL A 54 5.32 -6.73 8.18
C VAL A 54 5.58 -7.54 6.92
N HIS A 55 4.65 -8.38 6.50
CA HIS A 55 4.75 -9.20 5.29
C HIS A 55 4.33 -8.46 4.01
N LEU A 56 3.77 -7.27 4.11
CA LEU A 56 3.30 -6.51 2.95
C LEU A 56 4.45 -6.05 2.04
N LYS A 57 5.68 -5.99 2.56
CA LYS A 57 6.87 -5.73 1.74
C LYS A 57 7.03 -6.79 0.64
N ASP A 58 6.96 -8.06 0.99
CA ASP A 58 7.10 -9.16 0.05
C ASP A 58 5.89 -9.26 -0.88
N LEU A 59 4.70 -8.97 -0.36
CA LEU A 59 3.47 -8.92 -1.14
C LEU A 59 3.54 -7.81 -2.20
N GLY A 60 4.10 -6.64 -1.87
CA GLY A 60 4.33 -5.56 -2.84
C GLY A 60 5.23 -5.98 -4.00
N GLN A 61 6.30 -6.71 -3.71
CA GLN A 61 7.18 -7.25 -4.74
C GLN A 61 6.48 -8.30 -5.63
N LEU A 62 5.63 -9.13 -5.05
CA LEU A 62 4.83 -10.09 -5.80
C LEU A 62 3.86 -9.37 -6.75
N VAL A 63 3.13 -8.38 -6.25
CA VAL A 63 2.20 -7.58 -7.05
C VAL A 63 2.92 -6.89 -8.20
N ALA A 64 4.08 -6.27 -7.95
CA ALA A 64 4.88 -5.63 -9.00
C ALA A 64 5.25 -6.61 -10.11
N ARG A 65 5.71 -7.81 -9.78
CA ARG A 65 6.04 -8.86 -10.76
C ARG A 65 4.83 -9.29 -11.59
N GLU A 66 3.66 -9.41 -10.97
CA GLU A 66 2.45 -9.80 -11.71
C GLU A 66 1.95 -8.68 -12.64
N ILE A 67 2.08 -7.41 -12.24
CA ILE A 67 1.82 -6.27 -13.14
C ILE A 67 2.75 -6.29 -14.35
N GLU A 68 4.04 -6.51 -14.13
CA GLU A 68 5.04 -6.58 -15.20
C GLU A 68 4.78 -7.73 -16.16
N LYS A 69 4.43 -8.92 -15.64
CA LYS A 69 4.02 -10.06 -16.47
C LYS A 69 2.78 -9.77 -17.31
N ALA A 70 1.85 -8.98 -16.78
CA ALA A 70 0.65 -8.55 -17.49
C ALA A 70 0.92 -7.45 -18.53
N GLY A 71 2.15 -6.96 -18.64
CA GLY A 71 2.55 -5.95 -19.62
C GLY A 71 2.45 -4.51 -19.14
N GLY A 72 2.24 -4.28 -17.86
CA GLY A 72 2.27 -2.95 -17.22
C GLY A 72 3.66 -2.58 -16.70
N VAL A 73 3.79 -1.35 -16.23
CA VAL A 73 4.95 -0.86 -15.47
C VAL A 73 4.50 -0.61 -14.04
N ALA A 74 5.04 -1.36 -13.09
CA ALA A 74 4.74 -1.16 -11.67
C ALA A 74 5.67 -0.10 -11.07
N LYS A 75 5.09 0.85 -10.34
CA LYS A 75 5.82 1.81 -9.52
C LYS A 75 5.24 1.81 -8.11
N GLU A 76 6.02 1.29 -7.17
CA GLU A 76 5.61 1.18 -5.78
C GLU A 76 6.03 2.41 -4.98
N PHE A 77 5.14 2.84 -4.10
CA PHE A 77 5.43 3.78 -3.03
C PHE A 77 4.69 3.33 -1.77
N ASN A 78 5.09 3.88 -0.61
CA ASN A 78 4.55 3.46 0.67
C ASN A 78 3.84 4.62 1.36
N THR A 79 2.70 4.33 1.98
CA THR A 79 2.07 5.23 2.94
C THR A 79 2.34 4.78 4.37
N ILE A 80 1.99 5.63 5.33
CA ILE A 80 2.05 5.29 6.74
C ILE A 80 0.97 4.28 7.13
N ALA A 81 1.18 3.61 8.26
CA ALA A 81 0.16 2.82 8.93
C ALA A 81 0.32 2.97 10.45
N VAL A 82 -0.76 3.30 11.13
CA VAL A 82 -0.83 3.36 12.60
C VAL A 82 -1.51 2.10 13.09
N ASP A 83 -0.92 1.44 14.08
CA ASP A 83 -1.52 0.29 14.73
C ASP A 83 -2.44 0.74 15.88
N ASP A 84 -3.73 0.54 15.72
CA ASP A 84 -4.72 0.90 16.75
C ASP A 84 -4.53 0.10 18.02
N GLY A 85 -4.14 -1.17 17.92
CA GLY A 85 -3.90 -2.02 19.09
C GLY A 85 -2.72 -1.56 19.93
N ILE A 86 -1.64 -1.10 19.31
CA ILE A 86 -0.49 -0.52 20.01
C ILE A 86 -0.80 0.88 20.54
N ALA A 87 -1.60 1.65 19.82
CA ALA A 87 -1.98 3.01 20.21
C ALA A 87 -3.08 3.07 21.26
N MET A 88 -3.80 1.97 21.49
CA MET A 88 -4.94 1.88 22.39
C MET A 88 -4.57 2.14 23.85
N GLY A 89 -5.41 2.90 24.56
CA GLY A 89 -5.26 3.15 25.99
C GLY A 89 -4.31 4.31 26.35
N HIS A 90 -3.74 4.99 25.38
CA HIS A 90 -2.89 6.18 25.60
C HIS A 90 -3.07 7.24 24.48
N GLY A 91 -2.33 8.35 24.58
CA GLY A 91 -2.43 9.47 23.64
C GLY A 91 -2.14 9.13 22.17
N GLY A 92 -1.48 8.00 21.88
CA GLY A 92 -1.24 7.51 20.53
C GLY A 92 -2.52 7.29 19.73
N MET A 93 -3.63 6.96 20.39
CA MET A 93 -4.91 6.73 19.73
C MET A 93 -5.48 7.98 19.04
N LEU A 94 -5.06 9.17 19.46
CA LEU A 94 -5.44 10.43 18.82
C LEU A 94 -4.91 10.56 17.38
N TYR A 95 -3.89 9.77 17.01
CA TYR A 95 -3.30 9.75 15.67
C TYR A 95 -3.92 8.70 14.75
N SER A 96 -4.71 7.76 15.28
CA SER A 96 -5.30 6.68 14.49
C SER A 96 -6.29 7.21 13.45
N LEU A 97 -7.41 7.78 13.89
CA LEU A 97 -8.46 8.24 12.98
C LEU A 97 -7.98 9.34 11.99
N PRO A 98 -7.20 10.36 12.41
CA PRO A 98 -6.69 11.36 11.47
C PRO A 98 -5.73 10.78 10.43
N SER A 99 -5.06 9.67 10.71
CA SER A 99 -4.16 9.03 9.73
C SER A 99 -4.87 8.60 8.46
N ARG A 100 -6.14 8.30 8.52
CA ARG A 100 -6.97 7.97 7.35
C ARG A 100 -6.95 9.08 6.29
N GLU A 101 -7.15 10.34 6.71
CA GLU A 101 -7.12 11.50 5.81
C GLU A 101 -5.71 11.71 5.25
N LEU A 102 -4.69 11.61 6.09
CA LEU A 102 -3.30 11.76 5.67
C LEU A 102 -2.88 10.69 4.65
N ILE A 103 -3.34 9.45 4.82
CA ILE A 103 -3.14 8.38 3.86
C ILE A 103 -3.83 8.73 2.54
N ALA A 104 -5.10 9.13 2.58
CA ALA A 104 -5.85 9.51 1.38
C ALA A 104 -5.16 10.63 0.61
N ASP A 105 -4.74 11.68 1.31
CA ASP A 105 -4.04 12.83 0.72
C ASP A 105 -2.72 12.39 0.08
N SER A 106 -1.90 11.61 0.79
CA SER A 106 -0.59 11.17 0.30
C SER A 106 -0.70 10.33 -0.98
N VAL A 107 -1.69 9.44 -1.04
CA VAL A 107 -1.94 8.60 -2.23
C VAL A 107 -2.41 9.46 -3.41
N GLU A 108 -3.34 10.38 -3.18
CA GLU A 108 -3.83 11.30 -4.19
C GLU A 108 -2.69 12.14 -4.78
N TYR A 109 -1.82 12.70 -3.92
CA TYR A 109 -0.65 13.48 -4.35
C TYR A 109 0.28 12.66 -5.24
N MET A 110 0.69 11.48 -4.79
CA MET A 110 1.62 10.64 -5.53
C MET A 110 1.09 10.24 -6.90
N VAL A 111 -0.17 9.79 -6.94
CA VAL A 111 -0.78 9.30 -8.19
C VAL A 111 -1.04 10.42 -9.18
N ASN A 112 -1.55 11.57 -8.72
CA ASN A 112 -1.81 12.71 -9.60
C ASN A 112 -0.52 13.38 -10.08
N ALA A 113 0.45 13.61 -9.19
CA ALA A 113 1.72 14.24 -9.56
C ALA A 113 2.50 13.42 -10.60
N HIS A 114 2.43 12.10 -10.52
CA HIS A 114 3.13 11.18 -11.43
C HIS A 114 2.23 10.61 -12.54
N THR A 115 0.98 11.03 -12.59
CA THR A 115 0.03 10.68 -13.67
C THR A 115 -0.12 9.18 -13.92
N ALA A 116 -0.19 8.37 -12.86
CA ALA A 116 -0.39 6.94 -12.99
C ALA A 116 -1.76 6.61 -13.61
N ASP A 117 -1.83 5.53 -14.38
CA ASP A 117 -3.02 5.12 -15.13
C ASP A 117 -4.00 4.30 -14.30
N ALA A 118 -3.48 3.54 -13.36
CA ALA A 118 -4.26 2.71 -12.45
C ALA A 118 -3.55 2.59 -11.10
N LEU A 119 -4.26 2.08 -10.10
CA LEU A 119 -3.81 1.97 -8.72
C LEU A 119 -4.02 0.56 -8.19
N VAL A 120 -3.01 -0.01 -7.54
CA VAL A 120 -3.15 -1.20 -6.70
C VAL A 120 -2.87 -0.79 -5.26
N CYS A 121 -3.83 -1.04 -4.38
CA CYS A 121 -3.74 -0.73 -2.96
C CYS A 121 -3.44 -2.00 -2.16
N ILE A 122 -2.32 -2.03 -1.45
CA ILE A 122 -1.95 -3.14 -0.57
C ILE A 122 -2.11 -2.68 0.87
N SER A 123 -3.13 -3.20 1.55
CA SER A 123 -3.51 -2.71 2.87
C SER A 123 -4.02 -3.80 3.79
N ASN A 124 -3.94 -3.49 5.06
CA ASN A 124 -4.64 -4.10 6.17
C ASN A 124 -5.09 -3.00 7.13
N CYS A 125 -5.68 -3.37 8.25
CA CYS A 125 -6.15 -2.47 9.31
C CYS A 125 -7.30 -1.53 8.91
N ASP A 126 -7.97 -1.06 9.94
CA ASP A 126 -9.26 -0.38 9.86
C ASP A 126 -9.19 1.11 9.51
N LYS A 127 -8.02 1.73 9.53
CA LYS A 127 -7.82 3.13 9.08
C LYS A 127 -7.09 3.23 7.74
N ILE A 128 -6.21 2.28 7.46
CA ILE A 128 -5.38 2.28 6.25
C ILE A 128 -6.23 1.94 5.02
N THR A 129 -6.99 0.86 5.08
CA THR A 129 -7.86 0.45 3.97
C THR A 129 -8.88 1.52 3.60
N PRO A 130 -9.65 2.13 4.52
CA PRO A 130 -10.55 3.22 4.16
C PRO A 130 -9.82 4.48 3.70
N GLY A 131 -8.62 4.79 4.20
CA GLY A 131 -7.81 5.88 3.68
C GLY A 131 -7.45 5.70 2.21
N MET A 132 -7.01 4.51 1.83
CA MET A 132 -6.74 4.17 0.43
C MET A 132 -8.02 4.16 -0.42
N LEU A 133 -9.15 3.70 0.12
CA LEU A 133 -10.43 3.74 -0.56
C LEU A 133 -10.88 5.18 -0.85
N MET A 134 -10.72 6.09 0.11
CA MET A 134 -11.00 7.51 -0.10
C MET A 134 -10.16 8.08 -1.24
N ALA A 135 -8.86 7.77 -1.28
CA ALA A 135 -7.99 8.18 -2.38
C ALA A 135 -8.46 7.62 -3.73
N ALA A 136 -8.80 6.34 -3.78
CA ALA A 136 -9.28 5.69 -5.00
C ALA A 136 -10.55 6.37 -5.55
N LEU A 137 -11.49 6.72 -4.67
CA LEU A 137 -12.70 7.45 -5.04
C LEU A 137 -12.41 8.88 -5.54
N ARG A 138 -11.46 9.57 -4.92
CA ARG A 138 -11.04 10.92 -5.37
C ARG A 138 -10.32 10.87 -6.73
N LEU A 139 -9.47 9.87 -6.94
CA LEU A 139 -8.69 9.71 -8.17
C LEU A 139 -9.53 9.29 -9.36
N ASN A 140 -10.60 8.52 -9.14
CA ASN A 140 -11.49 8.00 -10.18
C ASN A 140 -10.74 7.32 -11.34
N ILE A 141 -9.78 6.48 -11.00
CA ILE A 141 -9.04 5.63 -11.95
C ILE A 141 -9.26 4.15 -11.61
N PRO A 142 -9.00 3.21 -12.52
CA PRO A 142 -9.08 1.79 -12.23
C PRO A 142 -8.25 1.44 -10.99
N THR A 143 -8.87 0.79 -10.02
CA THR A 143 -8.23 0.48 -8.73
C THR A 143 -8.55 -0.95 -8.30
N VAL A 144 -7.54 -1.65 -7.79
CA VAL A 144 -7.66 -2.98 -7.20
C VAL A 144 -7.09 -2.96 -5.79
N PHE A 145 -7.77 -3.63 -4.87
CA PHE A 145 -7.30 -3.83 -3.51
C PHE A 145 -6.74 -5.23 -3.32
N VAL A 146 -5.56 -5.31 -2.71
CA VAL A 146 -4.91 -6.54 -2.29
C VAL A 146 -4.80 -6.52 -0.77
N SER A 147 -5.60 -7.34 -0.11
CA SER A 147 -5.56 -7.46 1.34
C SER A 147 -4.40 -8.34 1.78
N GLY A 148 -3.72 -7.95 2.84
CA GLY A 148 -2.70 -8.77 3.50
C GLY A 148 -3.27 -9.94 4.31
N GLY A 149 -4.59 -9.98 4.48
CA GLY A 149 -5.28 -11.02 5.24
C GLY A 149 -5.27 -10.80 6.77
N PRO A 150 -5.91 -11.68 7.52
CA PRO A 150 -5.96 -11.61 8.97
C PRO A 150 -4.60 -11.96 9.60
N MET A 151 -4.36 -11.44 10.81
CA MET A 151 -3.23 -11.86 11.63
C MET A 151 -3.46 -13.26 12.20
N GLU A 152 -2.39 -14.05 12.26
CA GLU A 152 -2.43 -15.35 12.93
C GLU A 152 -2.46 -15.15 14.45
N ALA A 153 -3.29 -15.92 15.13
CA ALA A 153 -3.34 -15.92 16.60
C ALA A 153 -2.04 -16.48 17.18
N GLY A 154 -1.72 -16.08 18.43
CA GLY A 154 -0.59 -16.63 19.18
C GLY A 154 -0.73 -18.13 19.37
N LYS A 155 0.40 -18.83 19.40
CA LYS A 155 0.43 -20.28 19.63
C LYS A 155 0.31 -20.59 21.12
N ALA A 156 -0.19 -21.79 21.45
CA ALA A 156 -0.16 -22.30 22.81
C ALA A 156 1.30 -22.42 23.28
N VAL A 157 1.56 -21.97 24.50
CA VAL A 157 2.89 -22.05 25.12
C VAL A 157 2.82 -22.94 26.39
N VAL A 158 3.92 -23.60 26.67
CA VAL A 158 4.06 -24.38 27.92
C VAL A 158 4.83 -23.51 28.91
N VAL A 159 4.19 -23.21 30.05
CA VAL A 159 4.82 -22.50 31.16
C VAL A 159 4.70 -23.41 32.41
N ASP A 160 5.82 -23.72 33.04
CA ASP A 160 5.90 -24.58 34.21
C ASP A 160 5.19 -25.95 34.02
N GLY A 161 5.31 -26.54 32.82
CA GLY A 161 4.68 -27.81 32.48
C GLY A 161 3.18 -27.73 32.18
N VAL A 162 2.57 -26.55 32.24
CA VAL A 162 1.16 -26.32 31.91
C VAL A 162 1.01 -25.74 30.53
N VAL A 163 0.21 -26.38 29.68
CA VAL A 163 -0.14 -25.85 28.34
C VAL A 163 -1.11 -24.70 28.52
N ARG A 164 -0.70 -23.50 28.16
CA ARG A 164 -1.56 -22.32 28.11
C ARG A 164 -2.23 -22.23 26.73
N ALA A 165 -3.50 -21.87 26.71
CA ALA A 165 -4.24 -21.68 25.47
C ALA A 165 -3.59 -20.62 24.56
N PRO A 166 -3.79 -20.67 23.25
CA PRO A 166 -3.37 -19.61 22.35
C PRO A 166 -3.91 -18.26 22.82
N THR A 167 -3.06 -17.25 22.85
CA THR A 167 -3.42 -15.91 23.29
C THR A 167 -3.51 -15.00 22.08
N ASP A 168 -4.66 -14.42 21.83
CA ASP A 168 -4.87 -13.32 20.90
C ASP A 168 -4.84 -11.96 21.65
N LEU A 169 -4.96 -10.88 20.91
CA LEU A 169 -4.96 -9.53 21.46
C LEU A 169 -6.07 -9.33 22.51
N ILE A 170 -7.26 -9.83 22.23
CA ILE A 170 -8.42 -9.67 23.12
C ILE A 170 -8.22 -10.42 24.42
N THR A 171 -7.72 -11.64 24.34
CA THR A 171 -7.40 -12.47 25.51
C THR A 171 -6.32 -11.81 26.38
N ALA A 172 -5.29 -11.23 25.76
CA ALA A 172 -4.23 -10.52 26.48
C ALA A 172 -4.75 -9.27 27.21
N ILE A 173 -5.59 -8.46 26.56
CA ILE A 173 -6.23 -7.28 27.16
C ILE A 173 -7.13 -7.71 28.32
N SER A 174 -7.96 -8.72 28.14
CA SER A 174 -8.88 -9.21 29.20
C SER A 174 -8.11 -9.73 30.40
N ALA A 175 -7.01 -10.45 30.19
CA ALA A 175 -6.18 -10.98 31.27
C ALA A 175 -5.42 -9.88 32.04
N SER A 176 -5.13 -8.74 31.39
CA SER A 176 -4.45 -7.62 32.06
C SER A 176 -5.40 -6.75 32.89
N ALA A 177 -6.71 -6.86 32.69
CA ALA A 177 -7.74 -6.10 33.38
C ALA A 177 -8.28 -6.82 34.63
N SER A 178 -7.90 -8.07 34.87
CA SER A 178 -8.23 -8.89 36.03
C SER A 178 -7.12 -8.91 37.07
#